data_682d1785a7b765df0fbc0ca5ed4aa361
#
_entry.id   682d1785a7b765df0fbc0ca5ed4aa361
#
_cell.length_a   1.000
_cell.length_b   1.000
_cell.length_c   1.000
_cell.angle_alpha   90.00
_cell.angle_beta   90.00
_cell.angle_gamma   90.00
#
_symmetry.space_group_name_H-M   'P 1'
#
loop_
_entity.id
_entity.type
_entity.pdbx_description
1 polymer ?
#
loop_
_entity_poly.entity_id
_entity_poly.type
_entity_poly.pdbx_seq_one_letter_code
_entity_poly.pdbx_strand_id
1 'polypeptide(L)'
;MKVNGRTVDVTDGAYTLVMDQSYAVSAAFEKIPDVPVVMFQNDFEDVAGDSFPFHGWTVKVQDTSSTWKQYTYYNWKNEGNDSKHAYISNDWKGAQDEYLISPVVDLSGTRDGVLTFDFAYGEYGIKNKTFTATVEASTDGGKTWNAIWNFQDSYTGQQASNYIISGSAEVPVPAEYNVDGVQFAFRYVHPNEDTTGQLAIDNVKL
;
A
#
# COMPACT_ATOMS: atom_id res chain seq x y z
N MET A 1 35.38 9.87 12.05
CA MET A 1 36.56 8.95 12.21
C MET A 1 37.66 9.64 12.97
N LYS A 2 38.56 8.91 13.65
CA LYS A 2 39.71 9.49 14.30
C LYS A 2 40.98 8.79 13.83
N VAL A 3 42.05 9.54 13.64
CA VAL A 3 43.40 9.05 13.34
C VAL A 3 44.35 9.60 14.41
N ASN A 4 45.07 8.73 15.11
CA ASN A 4 45.90 9.09 16.26
C ASN A 4 45.19 9.98 17.27
N GLY A 5 43.90 9.68 17.54
CA GLY A 5 43.04 10.41 18.48
C GLY A 5 42.46 11.75 17.97
N ARG A 6 42.88 12.25 16.81
CA ARG A 6 42.31 13.47 16.19
C ARG A 6 41.14 13.12 15.27
N THR A 7 40.06 13.91 15.35
CA THR A 7 38.95 13.79 14.40
C THR A 7 39.44 14.21 13.01
N VAL A 8 39.07 13.42 12.01
CA VAL A 8 39.32 13.68 10.58
C VAL A 8 38.01 13.66 9.83
N ASP A 9 37.89 14.52 8.84
CA ASP A 9 36.70 14.57 7.97
C ASP A 9 36.77 13.39 6.98
N VAL A 10 35.61 12.85 6.71
CA VAL A 10 35.40 11.75 5.76
C VAL A 10 34.59 12.31 4.62
N THR A 11 35.11 12.25 3.41
CA THR A 11 34.39 12.72 2.21
C THR A 11 33.92 11.49 1.43
N ASP A 12 32.65 11.49 1.03
CA ASP A 12 32.02 10.39 0.27
C ASP A 12 32.24 9.00 0.90
N GLY A 13 32.21 8.93 2.24
CA GLY A 13 32.39 7.69 2.98
C GLY A 13 33.84 7.18 3.02
N ALA A 14 34.80 7.92 2.50
CA ALA A 14 36.21 7.52 2.43
C ALA A 14 37.18 8.54 3.06
N TYR A 15 38.22 8.04 3.63
CA TYR A 15 39.38 8.83 4.07
C TYR A 15 40.65 8.14 3.61
N THR A 16 41.51 8.86 2.86
CA THR A 16 42.79 8.35 2.40
C THR A 16 43.87 8.67 3.40
N LEU A 17 44.60 7.66 3.86
CA LEU A 17 45.71 7.76 4.78
C LEU A 17 46.99 7.27 4.10
N VAL A 18 48.02 8.12 4.04
CA VAL A 18 49.34 7.71 3.60
C VAL A 18 50.04 7.02 4.78
N MET A 19 50.41 5.76 4.61
CA MET A 19 51.03 4.93 5.65
C MET A 19 52.52 5.13 5.66
N ASP A 20 53.01 6.23 6.25
CA ASP A 20 54.39 6.56 6.45
C ASP A 20 54.92 6.24 7.86
N GLN A 21 54.04 5.86 8.76
CA GLN A 21 54.30 5.43 10.13
C GLN A 21 53.16 4.55 10.64
N SER A 22 53.23 4.12 11.90
CA SER A 22 52.11 3.41 12.54
C SER A 22 51.01 4.39 12.91
N TYR A 23 49.79 4.06 12.53
CA TYR A 23 48.56 4.83 12.85
C TYR A 23 47.57 4.01 13.65
N ALA A 24 46.98 4.65 14.64
CA ALA A 24 45.78 4.12 15.32
C ALA A 24 44.53 4.76 14.68
N VAL A 25 43.74 3.94 14.00
CA VAL A 25 42.48 4.39 13.36
C VAL A 25 41.29 3.84 14.15
N SER A 26 40.35 4.69 14.50
CA SER A 26 39.10 4.28 15.13
C SER A 26 37.92 4.97 14.47
N ALA A 27 36.84 4.26 14.27
CA ALA A 27 35.55 4.78 13.84
C ALA A 27 34.49 4.43 14.91
N ALA A 28 33.72 5.41 15.29
CA ALA A 28 32.49 5.20 16.07
C ALA A 28 31.30 5.45 15.15
N PHE A 29 30.38 4.53 15.15
CA PHE A 29 29.11 4.65 14.44
C PHE A 29 28.00 4.85 15.48
N GLU A 30 27.27 5.93 15.37
CA GLU A 30 25.99 6.09 16.07
C GLU A 30 24.90 5.49 15.21
N LYS A 31 24.05 4.65 15.81
CA LYS A 31 22.84 4.21 15.13
C LYS A 31 21.95 5.44 14.96
N ILE A 32 21.70 5.85 13.72
CA ILE A 32 20.66 6.84 13.44
C ILE A 32 19.34 6.23 13.93
N PRO A 33 18.57 6.91 14.79
CA PRO A 33 17.28 6.41 15.21
C PRO A 33 16.43 6.09 13.97
N ASP A 34 15.79 4.93 13.96
CA ASP A 34 14.82 4.58 12.94
C ASP A 34 13.59 5.48 13.16
N VAL A 35 13.49 6.56 12.41
CA VAL A 35 12.32 7.43 12.40
C VAL A 35 11.42 6.91 11.28
N PRO A 36 10.19 6.48 11.58
CA PRO A 36 9.24 6.10 10.54
C PRO A 36 9.01 7.26 9.58
N VAL A 37 9.13 7.00 8.30
CA VAL A 37 8.87 7.97 7.22
C VAL A 37 7.61 7.53 6.50
N VAL A 38 6.67 8.46 6.34
CA VAL A 38 5.47 8.24 5.52
C VAL A 38 5.83 8.53 4.07
N MET A 39 5.76 7.52 3.23
CA MET A 39 6.07 7.62 1.80
C MET A 39 4.87 8.16 1.00
N PHE A 40 3.67 7.71 1.34
CA PHE A 40 2.41 8.27 0.87
C PHE A 40 1.28 7.96 1.87
N GLN A 41 0.20 8.73 1.77
CA GLN A 41 -1.07 8.46 2.46
C GLN A 41 -2.24 8.95 1.62
N ASN A 42 -3.41 8.33 1.77
CA ASN A 42 -4.66 8.77 1.15
C ASN A 42 -5.84 8.30 2.00
N ASP A 43 -6.66 9.23 2.42
CA ASP A 43 -7.91 9.02 3.15
C ASP A 43 -9.16 9.19 2.25
N PHE A 44 -8.94 9.44 0.96
CA PHE A 44 -9.98 9.62 -0.06
C PHE A 44 -11.04 10.69 0.26
N GLU A 45 -10.78 11.59 1.23
CA GLU A 45 -11.72 12.62 1.69
C GLU A 45 -11.79 13.85 0.78
N ASP A 46 -10.91 13.97 -0.21
CA ASP A 46 -10.84 15.13 -1.07
C ASP A 46 -12.17 15.49 -1.74
N VAL A 47 -12.39 16.80 -1.83
CA VAL A 47 -13.65 17.39 -2.27
C VAL A 47 -13.52 18.07 -3.61
N ALA A 48 -14.68 18.27 -4.25
CA ALA A 48 -15.02 18.99 -5.47
C ALA A 48 -13.89 19.77 -6.17
N GLY A 49 -13.46 19.28 -7.30
CA GLY A 49 -12.48 19.89 -8.21
C GLY A 49 -11.41 18.94 -8.66
N ASP A 50 -11.00 18.03 -7.80
CA ASP A 50 -10.09 16.95 -8.15
C ASP A 50 -10.86 15.68 -8.52
N SER A 51 -10.33 14.97 -9.50
CA SER A 51 -10.93 13.70 -9.94
C SER A 51 -10.36 12.55 -9.11
N PHE A 52 -11.25 11.70 -8.57
CA PHE A 52 -10.81 10.42 -8.00
C PHE A 52 -9.90 9.69 -9.01
N PRO A 53 -8.77 9.08 -8.57
CA PRO A 53 -8.46 8.69 -7.21
C PRO A 53 -7.53 9.62 -6.40
N PHE A 54 -7.26 10.86 -6.80
CA PHE A 54 -6.50 11.87 -6.07
C PHE A 54 -5.00 11.57 -5.82
N HIS A 55 -4.23 12.59 -5.51
CA HIS A 55 -2.84 12.52 -5.01
C HIS A 55 -1.89 11.61 -5.82
N GLY A 56 -2.06 11.57 -7.15
CA GLY A 56 -1.20 10.76 -8.01
C GLY A 56 -1.55 9.26 -8.07
N TRP A 57 -2.62 8.86 -7.40
CA TRP A 57 -3.19 7.53 -7.60
C TRP A 57 -3.82 7.41 -8.99
N THR A 58 -3.90 6.21 -9.51
CA THR A 58 -4.51 5.92 -10.81
C THR A 58 -5.40 4.69 -10.74
N VAL A 59 -6.31 4.57 -11.71
CA VAL A 59 -7.17 3.39 -11.86
C VAL A 59 -6.86 2.74 -13.20
N LYS A 60 -6.59 1.43 -13.19
CA LYS A 60 -6.54 0.63 -14.41
C LYS A 60 -7.84 -0.14 -14.53
N VAL A 61 -8.53 0.09 -15.63
CA VAL A 61 -9.88 -0.39 -15.89
C VAL A 61 -9.85 -1.46 -16.97
N GLN A 62 -10.42 -2.62 -16.69
CA GLN A 62 -10.67 -3.65 -17.70
C GLN A 62 -12.07 -3.50 -18.30
N ASP A 63 -13.07 -3.26 -17.47
CA ASP A 63 -14.43 -3.02 -17.90
C ASP A 63 -14.88 -1.60 -17.51
N THR A 64 -15.46 -0.87 -18.45
CA THR A 64 -15.83 0.53 -18.29
C THR A 64 -17.11 0.75 -17.50
N SER A 65 -17.86 -0.29 -17.17
CA SER A 65 -19.15 -0.15 -16.54
C SER A 65 -19.10 -0.01 -15.01
N SER A 66 -18.11 -0.62 -14.35
CA SER A 66 -17.90 -0.45 -12.91
C SER A 66 -16.42 -0.60 -12.57
N THR A 67 -15.84 0.44 -12.05
CA THR A 67 -14.46 0.49 -11.59
C THR A 67 -14.37 1.18 -10.24
N TRP A 68 -13.17 1.33 -9.72
CA TRP A 68 -12.92 2.06 -8.49
C TRP A 68 -13.45 3.50 -8.56
N LYS A 69 -14.14 3.91 -7.51
CA LYS A 69 -14.71 5.26 -7.38
C LYS A 69 -14.70 5.72 -5.92
N GLN A 70 -14.80 7.03 -5.69
CA GLN A 70 -15.09 7.55 -4.36
C GLN A 70 -16.54 7.25 -3.99
N TYR A 71 -16.77 6.85 -2.73
CA TYR A 71 -18.10 6.53 -2.22
C TYR A 71 -18.22 6.89 -0.74
N THR A 72 -19.44 7.10 -0.25
CA THR A 72 -19.74 7.58 1.11
C THR A 72 -20.73 6.71 1.88
N TYR A 73 -21.18 5.60 1.30
CA TYR A 73 -22.37 4.89 1.81
C TYR A 73 -22.09 3.89 2.93
N TYR A 74 -20.84 3.45 3.13
CA TYR A 74 -20.56 2.43 4.14
C TYR A 74 -20.24 3.03 5.49
N ASN A 75 -21.06 2.67 6.48
CA ASN A 75 -20.79 2.90 7.89
C ASN A 75 -19.70 1.94 8.36
N TRP A 76 -18.45 2.30 8.09
CA TRP A 76 -17.27 1.46 8.25
C TRP A 76 -17.04 0.98 9.67
N LYS A 77 -17.23 1.82 10.65
CA LYS A 77 -16.84 1.56 12.03
C LYS A 77 -17.85 2.10 13.03
N ASN A 78 -19.09 2.34 12.63
CA ASN A 78 -20.04 3.15 13.39
C ASN A 78 -19.58 4.61 13.61
N GLU A 79 -18.60 5.07 12.86
CA GLU A 79 -18.03 6.41 12.92
C GLU A 79 -18.68 7.28 11.86
N GLY A 80 -19.89 7.76 12.09
CA GLY A 80 -20.54 8.77 11.25
C GLY A 80 -20.63 8.44 9.74
N ASN A 81 -21.71 8.83 9.10
CA ASN A 81 -22.05 8.42 7.72
C ASN A 81 -21.32 9.21 6.60
N ASP A 82 -20.32 10.03 6.93
CA ASP A 82 -19.80 11.01 5.98
C ASP A 82 -18.35 10.75 5.51
N SER A 83 -17.69 9.68 5.99
CA SER A 83 -16.35 9.32 5.52
C SER A 83 -16.38 8.79 4.09
N LYS A 84 -15.59 9.41 3.23
CA LYS A 84 -15.40 8.96 1.86
C LYS A 84 -14.30 7.90 1.81
N HIS A 85 -14.39 7.02 0.84
CA HIS A 85 -13.45 5.91 0.67
C HIS A 85 -13.38 5.48 -0.80
N ALA A 86 -12.34 4.76 -1.17
CA ALA A 86 -12.29 4.08 -2.44
C ALA A 86 -13.19 2.83 -2.39
N TYR A 87 -14.05 2.68 -3.39
CA TYR A 87 -15.06 1.62 -3.45
C TYR A 87 -15.15 0.99 -4.82
N ILE A 88 -15.37 -0.30 -4.85
CA ILE A 88 -15.70 -1.07 -6.05
C ILE A 88 -16.76 -2.13 -5.73
N SER A 89 -17.63 -2.41 -6.70
CA SER A 89 -18.57 -3.53 -6.64
C SER A 89 -18.69 -4.20 -8.01
N ASN A 90 -19.21 -5.42 -8.02
CA ASN A 90 -19.62 -6.06 -9.28
C ASN A 90 -20.66 -5.20 -10.01
N ASP A 91 -20.64 -5.22 -11.33
CA ASP A 91 -21.53 -4.43 -12.17
C ASP A 91 -22.64 -5.23 -12.85
N TRP A 92 -22.66 -6.55 -12.69
CA TRP A 92 -23.63 -7.47 -13.28
C TRP A 92 -23.59 -7.57 -14.81
N LYS A 93 -22.57 -6.97 -15.46
CA LYS A 93 -22.49 -6.87 -16.91
C LYS A 93 -21.29 -7.53 -17.55
N GLY A 94 -20.17 -7.57 -16.85
CA GLY A 94 -18.92 -8.09 -17.36
C GLY A 94 -17.98 -8.61 -16.28
N ALA A 95 -16.95 -9.33 -16.69
CA ALA A 95 -15.86 -9.68 -15.80
C ALA A 95 -15.04 -8.43 -15.49
N GLN A 96 -14.63 -8.29 -14.23
CA GLN A 96 -13.83 -7.17 -13.73
C GLN A 96 -12.44 -7.66 -13.34
N ASP A 97 -11.42 -6.89 -13.69
CA ASP A 97 -10.04 -7.01 -13.22
C ASP A 97 -9.47 -5.60 -13.08
N GLU A 98 -9.81 -4.96 -11.96
CA GLU A 98 -9.70 -3.54 -11.73
C GLU A 98 -8.63 -3.24 -10.69
N TYR A 99 -7.78 -2.26 -10.99
CA TYR A 99 -6.69 -1.87 -10.10
C TYR A 99 -6.85 -0.42 -9.63
N LEU A 100 -6.69 -0.20 -8.33
CA LEU A 100 -6.43 1.09 -7.71
C LEU A 100 -4.94 1.15 -7.38
N ILE A 101 -4.19 2.00 -8.09
CA ILE A 101 -2.73 1.98 -8.11
C ILE A 101 -2.18 3.22 -7.40
N SER A 102 -1.26 3.01 -6.47
CA SER A 102 -0.56 4.07 -5.73
C SER A 102 0.34 4.93 -6.63
N PRO A 103 0.74 6.12 -6.17
CA PRO A 103 1.91 6.80 -6.71
C PRO A 103 3.14 5.88 -6.71
N VAL A 104 4.10 6.22 -7.58
CA VAL A 104 5.43 5.60 -7.56
C VAL A 104 6.21 6.10 -6.36
N VAL A 105 6.88 5.20 -5.65
CA VAL A 105 7.71 5.52 -4.50
C VAL A 105 9.12 4.96 -4.63
N ASP A 106 10.09 5.67 -4.07
CA ASP A 106 11.45 5.19 -3.90
C ASP A 106 11.60 4.57 -2.50
N LEU A 107 11.73 3.25 -2.45
CA LEU A 107 11.98 2.50 -1.23
C LEU A 107 13.44 2.05 -1.10
N SER A 108 14.33 2.53 -1.99
CA SER A 108 15.75 2.23 -1.89
C SER A 108 16.32 2.76 -0.57
N GLY A 109 17.03 1.91 0.15
CA GLY A 109 17.53 2.27 1.47
C GLY A 109 16.54 2.25 2.62
N THR A 110 15.26 1.94 2.35
CA THR A 110 14.28 1.66 3.41
C THR A 110 14.38 0.23 3.92
N ARG A 111 13.75 -0.02 5.05
CA ARG A 111 13.57 -1.37 5.61
C ARG A 111 12.30 -1.40 6.43
N ASP A 112 11.78 -2.58 6.62
CA ASP A 112 10.61 -2.81 7.46
C ASP A 112 9.41 -1.94 7.07
N GLY A 113 9.23 -1.68 5.76
CA GLY A 113 8.09 -0.97 5.22
C GLY A 113 6.80 -1.72 5.55
N VAL A 114 5.76 -0.97 5.93
CA VAL A 114 4.43 -1.52 6.23
C VAL A 114 3.38 -0.69 5.54
N LEU A 115 2.61 -1.33 4.67
CA LEU A 115 1.42 -0.73 4.08
C LEU A 115 0.23 -0.97 5.01
N THR A 116 -0.37 0.10 5.52
CA THR A 116 -1.54 0.04 6.39
C THR A 116 -2.75 0.60 5.67
N PHE A 117 -3.93 0.04 5.93
CA PHE A 117 -5.19 0.53 5.40
C PHE A 117 -6.38 -0.02 6.18
N ASP A 118 -7.50 0.68 6.12
CA ASP A 118 -8.80 0.18 6.54
C ASP A 118 -9.52 -0.44 5.34
N PHE A 119 -10.31 -1.48 5.60
CA PHE A 119 -11.08 -2.15 4.57
C PHE A 119 -12.49 -2.54 5.03
N ALA A 120 -13.41 -2.65 4.07
CA ALA A 120 -14.67 -3.33 4.26
C ALA A 120 -15.05 -4.12 3.00
N TYR A 121 -15.66 -5.28 3.22
CA TYR A 121 -16.16 -6.12 2.13
C TYR A 121 -17.51 -6.76 2.48
N GLY A 122 -18.26 -7.14 1.46
CA GLY A 122 -19.48 -7.89 1.63
C GLY A 122 -19.23 -9.30 2.14
N GLU A 123 -19.87 -9.68 3.26
CA GLU A 123 -19.72 -11.01 3.87
C GLU A 123 -19.99 -12.13 2.87
N TYR A 124 -21.07 -12.03 2.11
CA TYR A 124 -21.45 -13.05 1.14
C TYR A 124 -20.32 -13.29 0.12
N GLY A 125 -19.78 -12.22 -0.43
CA GLY A 125 -18.77 -12.30 -1.46
C GLY A 125 -17.45 -12.92 -0.96
N ILE A 126 -16.96 -12.49 0.19
CA ILE A 126 -15.72 -13.02 0.75
C ILE A 126 -15.87 -14.49 1.19
N LYS A 127 -16.99 -14.82 1.84
CA LYS A 127 -17.29 -16.16 2.33
C LYS A 127 -17.46 -17.17 1.20
N ASN A 128 -18.15 -16.80 0.13
CA ASN A 128 -18.43 -17.65 -1.01
C ASN A 128 -17.41 -17.51 -2.15
N LYS A 129 -16.39 -16.66 -1.97
CA LYS A 129 -15.33 -16.42 -2.95
C LYS A 129 -15.86 -16.00 -4.32
N THR A 130 -16.89 -15.16 -4.33
CA THR A 130 -17.48 -14.66 -5.58
C THR A 130 -16.61 -13.58 -6.24
N PHE A 131 -15.66 -13.02 -5.52
CA PHE A 131 -14.59 -12.17 -6.03
C PHE A 131 -13.28 -12.55 -5.36
N THR A 132 -12.17 -12.11 -5.95
CA THR A 132 -10.87 -12.10 -5.29
C THR A 132 -10.35 -10.67 -5.19
N ALA A 133 -9.66 -10.37 -4.10
CA ALA A 133 -9.03 -9.08 -3.93
C ALA A 133 -7.64 -9.26 -3.29
N THR A 134 -6.67 -8.53 -3.82
CA THR A 134 -5.27 -8.61 -3.40
C THR A 134 -4.67 -7.23 -3.24
N VAL A 135 -3.65 -7.13 -2.38
CA VAL A 135 -2.65 -6.07 -2.46
C VAL A 135 -1.49 -6.61 -3.26
N GLU A 136 -1.11 -5.90 -4.29
CA GLU A 136 -0.02 -6.30 -5.20
C GLU A 136 1.05 -5.23 -5.26
N ALA A 137 2.29 -5.61 -5.57
CA ALA A 137 3.41 -4.72 -5.77
C ALA A 137 4.06 -4.93 -7.14
N SER A 138 4.59 -3.85 -7.71
CA SER A 138 5.28 -3.79 -8.99
C SER A 138 6.53 -2.95 -8.90
N THR A 139 7.60 -3.36 -9.60
CA THR A 139 8.87 -2.62 -9.74
C THR A 139 9.18 -2.28 -11.20
N ASP A 140 8.25 -2.50 -12.11
CA ASP A 140 8.46 -2.34 -13.55
C ASP A 140 7.43 -1.38 -14.22
N GLY A 141 6.85 -0.49 -13.39
CA GLY A 141 5.87 0.50 -13.83
C GLY A 141 4.50 -0.12 -14.11
N GLY A 142 4.12 -1.15 -13.36
CA GLY A 142 2.80 -1.79 -13.46
C GLY A 142 2.64 -2.74 -14.63
N LYS A 143 3.74 -3.21 -15.25
CA LYS A 143 3.69 -4.23 -16.30
C LYS A 143 3.45 -5.60 -15.72
N THR A 144 4.10 -5.89 -14.60
CA THR A 144 3.89 -7.12 -13.81
C THR A 144 3.54 -6.77 -12.38
N TRP A 145 2.64 -7.56 -11.79
CA TRP A 145 2.14 -7.39 -10.44
C TRP A 145 2.27 -8.70 -9.68
N ASN A 146 2.75 -8.65 -8.44
CA ASN A 146 2.86 -9.79 -7.55
C ASN A 146 2.07 -9.54 -6.28
N ALA A 147 1.20 -10.46 -5.91
CA ALA A 147 0.42 -10.37 -4.70
C ALA A 147 1.32 -10.46 -3.47
N ILE A 148 1.19 -9.50 -2.56
CA ILE A 148 1.86 -9.47 -1.26
C ILE A 148 0.88 -9.70 -0.11
N TRP A 149 -0.42 -9.56 -0.35
CA TRP A 149 -1.47 -9.84 0.62
C TRP A 149 -2.79 -10.19 -0.07
N ASN A 150 -3.66 -10.95 0.60
CA ASN A 150 -4.93 -11.44 0.06
C ASN A 150 -6.06 -11.15 1.05
N PHE A 151 -7.11 -10.48 0.58
CA PHE A 151 -8.27 -10.15 1.42
C PHE A 151 -9.03 -11.40 1.92
N GLN A 152 -9.04 -12.50 1.17
CA GLN A 152 -9.68 -13.74 1.61
C GLN A 152 -9.05 -14.29 2.89
N ASP A 153 -7.76 -14.05 3.11
CA ASP A 153 -7.05 -14.52 4.31
C ASP A 153 -7.42 -13.72 5.57
N SER A 154 -8.00 -12.52 5.41
CA SER A 154 -8.51 -11.71 6.52
C SER A 154 -9.86 -12.24 7.06
N TYR A 155 -10.55 -13.08 6.29
CA TYR A 155 -11.81 -13.67 6.72
C TYR A 155 -11.58 -14.93 7.56
N THR A 156 -11.82 -14.82 8.86
CA THR A 156 -11.66 -15.92 9.83
C THR A 156 -13.00 -16.39 10.43
N GLY A 157 -14.13 -16.07 9.76
CA GLY A 157 -15.46 -16.42 10.23
C GLY A 157 -16.08 -15.41 11.18
N GLN A 158 -15.55 -14.17 11.21
CA GLN A 158 -16.13 -13.08 11.99
C GLN A 158 -17.54 -12.74 11.51
N GLN A 159 -18.38 -12.28 12.44
CA GLN A 159 -19.75 -11.90 12.11
C GLN A 159 -19.80 -10.53 11.43
N ALA A 160 -20.59 -10.45 10.38
CA ALA A 160 -20.86 -9.20 9.70
C ALA A 160 -21.83 -8.32 10.50
N SER A 161 -21.65 -7.01 10.41
CA SER A 161 -22.65 -6.01 10.76
C SER A 161 -23.30 -5.53 9.46
N ASN A 162 -24.63 -5.67 9.35
CA ASN A 162 -25.37 -5.32 8.13
C ASN A 162 -24.76 -5.93 6.83
N TYR A 163 -24.37 -7.21 6.88
CA TYR A 163 -23.73 -7.92 5.77
C TYR A 163 -22.34 -7.42 5.37
N ILE A 164 -21.74 -6.54 6.15
CA ILE A 164 -20.41 -5.98 5.92
C ILE A 164 -19.46 -6.46 7.01
N ILE A 165 -18.26 -6.85 6.61
CA ILE A 165 -17.13 -7.10 7.47
C ILE A 165 -16.12 -6.00 7.23
N SER A 166 -15.69 -5.33 8.29
CA SER A 166 -14.67 -4.27 8.25
C SER A 166 -13.50 -4.59 9.17
N GLY A 167 -12.36 -4.03 8.86
CA GLY A 167 -11.14 -4.18 9.64
C GLY A 167 -10.04 -3.25 9.15
N SER A 168 -8.88 -3.38 9.79
CA SER A 168 -7.65 -2.73 9.36
C SER A 168 -6.61 -3.80 9.05
N ALA A 169 -5.71 -3.51 8.14
CA ALA A 169 -4.61 -4.39 7.76
C ALA A 169 -3.27 -3.68 7.93
N GLU A 170 -2.28 -4.45 8.32
CA GLU A 170 -0.85 -4.10 8.31
C GLU A 170 -0.15 -5.13 7.43
N VAL A 171 0.30 -4.71 6.25
CA VAL A 171 0.93 -5.58 5.26
C VAL A 171 2.42 -5.26 5.21
N PRO A 172 3.28 -6.14 5.75
CA PRO A 172 4.72 -5.96 5.61
C PRO A 172 5.13 -5.95 4.14
N VAL A 173 5.93 -4.98 3.74
CA VAL A 173 6.49 -4.90 2.40
C VAL A 173 7.68 -5.86 2.32
N PRO A 174 7.65 -6.87 1.43
CA PRO A 174 8.78 -7.78 1.25
C PRO A 174 10.06 -7.05 0.83
N ALA A 175 11.21 -7.52 1.31
CA ALA A 175 12.50 -6.84 1.14
C ALA A 175 12.93 -6.67 -0.33
N GLU A 176 12.46 -7.50 -1.23
CA GLU A 176 12.70 -7.37 -2.67
C GLU A 176 12.10 -6.11 -3.29
N TYR A 177 11.17 -5.44 -2.58
CA TYR A 177 10.61 -4.14 -2.97
C TYR A 177 11.32 -2.95 -2.33
N ASN A 178 12.42 -3.14 -1.59
CA ASN A 178 13.25 -2.05 -1.07
C ASN A 178 14.14 -1.47 -2.19
N VAL A 179 13.51 -1.00 -3.25
CA VAL A 179 14.14 -0.46 -4.47
C VAL A 179 13.43 0.83 -4.89
N ASP A 180 14.00 1.55 -5.86
CA ASP A 180 13.32 2.70 -6.48
C ASP A 180 12.23 2.24 -7.47
N GLY A 181 11.23 3.08 -7.67
CA GLY A 181 10.21 2.88 -8.70
C GLY A 181 9.11 1.88 -8.33
N VAL A 182 8.86 1.66 -7.04
CA VAL A 182 7.82 0.73 -6.57
C VAL A 182 6.44 1.36 -6.65
N GLN A 183 5.46 0.57 -7.04
CA GLN A 183 4.04 0.87 -6.94
C GLN A 183 3.29 -0.25 -6.23
N PHE A 184 2.24 0.12 -5.51
CA PHE A 184 1.29 -0.81 -4.91
C PHE A 184 -0.06 -0.69 -5.58
N ALA A 185 -0.82 -1.78 -5.59
CA ALA A 185 -2.17 -1.78 -6.13
C ALA A 185 -3.12 -2.60 -5.27
N PHE A 186 -4.34 -2.10 -5.14
CA PHE A 186 -5.49 -2.88 -4.69
C PHE A 186 -6.17 -3.42 -5.95
N ARG A 187 -6.09 -4.72 -6.16
CA ARG A 187 -6.70 -5.39 -7.30
C ARG A 187 -7.98 -6.07 -6.88
N TYR A 188 -9.03 -5.88 -7.66
CA TYR A 188 -10.31 -6.53 -7.50
C TYR A 188 -10.65 -7.31 -8.76
N VAL A 189 -10.91 -8.61 -8.63
CA VAL A 189 -11.30 -9.48 -9.74
C VAL A 189 -12.65 -10.12 -9.43
N HIS A 190 -13.60 -9.92 -10.32
CA HIS A 190 -14.92 -10.52 -10.23
C HIS A 190 -15.28 -11.20 -11.54
N PRO A 191 -15.57 -12.52 -11.53
CA PRO A 191 -16.04 -13.20 -12.74
C PRO A 191 -17.43 -12.68 -13.11
N ASN A 192 -17.76 -12.71 -14.39
CA ASN A 192 -19.08 -12.33 -14.88
C ASN A 192 -20.12 -13.38 -14.53
N GLU A 193 -20.53 -13.39 -13.25
CA GLU A 193 -21.57 -14.26 -12.71
C GLU A 193 -22.57 -13.42 -11.95
N ASP A 194 -23.82 -13.90 -11.83
CA ASP A 194 -24.90 -13.24 -11.08
C ASP A 194 -24.68 -13.36 -9.55
N THR A 195 -23.54 -12.88 -9.08
CA THR A 195 -23.14 -12.91 -7.67
C THR A 195 -22.72 -11.54 -7.18
N THR A 196 -22.83 -11.32 -5.88
CA THR A 196 -22.43 -10.05 -5.27
C THR A 196 -20.95 -10.06 -4.89
N GLY A 197 -20.26 -8.96 -5.16
CA GLY A 197 -18.92 -8.69 -4.66
C GLY A 197 -18.77 -7.20 -4.46
N GLN A 198 -18.16 -6.79 -3.35
CA GLN A 198 -17.87 -5.40 -3.05
C GLN A 198 -16.70 -5.29 -2.11
N LEU A 199 -15.90 -4.26 -2.32
CA LEU A 199 -14.73 -3.94 -1.54
C LEU A 199 -14.61 -2.43 -1.41
N ALA A 200 -14.23 -2.00 -0.24
CA ALA A 200 -13.91 -0.62 0.02
C ALA A 200 -12.58 -0.52 0.79
N ILE A 201 -11.82 0.52 0.53
CA ILE A 201 -10.48 0.80 1.08
C ILE A 201 -10.42 2.24 1.54
N ASP A 202 -9.80 2.47 2.69
CA ASP A 202 -9.64 3.79 3.28
C ASP A 202 -8.34 3.90 4.09
N ASN A 203 -7.97 5.13 4.45
CA ASN A 203 -6.84 5.42 5.33
C ASN A 203 -5.53 4.71 4.93
N VAL A 204 -5.26 4.66 3.63
CA VAL A 204 -4.07 3.99 3.11
C VAL A 204 -2.82 4.79 3.46
N LYS A 205 -1.81 4.11 3.99
CA LYS A 205 -0.54 4.72 4.37
C LYS A 205 0.61 3.72 4.21
N LEU A 206 1.70 4.18 3.64
CA LEU A 206 3.00 3.51 3.59
C LEU A 206 4.06 4.34 4.30
#